data_06675e6b948b91e3c737adc6da42996b
#
_entry.id   06675e6b948b91e3c737adc6da42996b
#
_cell.length_a   1.000
_cell.length_b   1.000
_cell.length_c   1.000
_cell.angle_alpha   90.00
_cell.angle_beta   90.00
_cell.angle_gamma   90.00
#
_symmetry.space_group_name_H-M   'P 1'
#
loop_
_entity.id
_entity.type
_entity.pdbx_description
1 polymer ?
#
loop_
_entity_poly.entity_id
_entity_poly.type
_entity_poly.pdbx_seq_one_letter_code
_entity_poly.pdbx_strand_id
1 'polypeptide(L)'
;FAVQVSHAIDPVKRWGQLQVKGNQLCSESGEPVSLRGVSYGWHNLWPRFYNKHTVAWLKKDWHCTVLRAAMGTVIEDNYIENPTFALECMDKVIKAAIKNDIYVIIDWHTYYPQKEEAKKFFAMMSQKYGQYPHVIYEIYNEPMEDTWESVKEYAREVIGEIRKNDPDNIVLVGSPHWDQDLHLVAESPLTGYDNIMYTLHFYAATHSEQLRNRAQAAWEKGIPIFVSECAGMEASGDGPLNIPEWERWINWLEKHKISWVNWSISDKNETCSMILPRADKKGGWTEELIKPYGRLVREFVRKYNEGIYK
;
A
#
# COMPACT_ATOMS: atom_id res chain seq x y z
N PHE A 1 24.22 18.93 31.89
CA PHE A 1 23.95 18.39 30.53
C PHE A 1 22.52 17.90 30.52
N ALA A 2 21.57 18.66 29.95
CA ALA A 2 20.22 18.20 29.71
C ALA A 2 20.27 17.18 28.58
N VAL A 3 19.93 15.94 28.87
CA VAL A 3 19.69 14.92 27.85
C VAL A 3 18.44 15.36 27.10
N GLN A 4 18.61 15.88 25.91
CA GLN A 4 17.51 16.20 25.02
C GLN A 4 16.92 14.86 24.58
N VAL A 5 15.84 14.42 25.22
CA VAL A 5 15.07 13.26 24.75
C VAL A 5 14.40 13.69 23.47
N SER A 6 14.95 13.27 22.35
CA SER A 6 14.31 13.44 21.05
C SER A 6 13.07 12.55 21.05
N HIS A 7 11.90 13.15 21.24
CA HIS A 7 10.64 12.44 21.04
C HIS A 7 10.46 12.16 19.55
N ALA A 8 10.29 10.87 19.21
CA ALA A 8 9.91 10.47 17.87
C ALA A 8 8.62 11.20 17.46
N ILE A 9 8.61 11.79 16.26
CA ILE A 9 7.43 12.46 15.71
C ILE A 9 6.71 11.45 14.80
N ASP A 10 5.44 11.22 15.05
CA ASP A 10 4.63 10.30 14.26
C ASP A 10 4.55 10.72 12.79
N PRO A 11 4.42 9.78 11.85
CA PRO A 11 4.52 10.04 10.41
C PRO A 11 3.65 11.18 9.89
N VAL A 12 2.35 11.19 10.20
CA VAL A 12 1.46 12.22 9.64
C VAL A 12 1.72 13.58 10.28
N LYS A 13 2.04 13.63 11.56
CA LYS A 13 2.45 14.87 12.21
C LYS A 13 3.76 15.40 11.61
N ARG A 14 4.66 14.49 11.22
CA ARG A 14 5.96 14.83 10.61
C ARG A 14 5.81 15.35 9.19
N TRP A 15 5.02 14.67 8.36
CA TRP A 15 4.93 14.93 6.92
C TRP A 15 3.65 15.63 6.48
N GLY A 16 2.58 15.54 7.24
CA GLY A 16 1.30 16.20 6.96
C GLY A 16 0.60 15.71 5.71
N GLN A 17 -0.01 16.62 4.99
CA GLN A 17 -0.66 16.35 3.73
C GLN A 17 0.36 16.00 2.66
N LEU A 18 0.31 14.77 2.18
CA LEU A 18 1.19 14.33 1.09
C LEU A 18 0.79 14.97 -0.23
N GLN A 19 1.79 15.19 -1.08
CA GLN A 19 1.58 15.71 -2.43
C GLN A 19 2.58 15.10 -3.39
N VAL A 20 2.25 15.11 -4.68
CA VAL A 20 3.13 14.63 -5.74
C VAL A 20 3.77 15.84 -6.43
N LYS A 21 5.09 15.83 -6.51
CA LYS A 21 5.86 16.82 -7.27
C LYS A 21 6.76 16.10 -8.28
N GLY A 22 6.42 16.25 -9.57
CA GLY A 22 7.10 15.50 -10.62
C GLY A 22 6.86 14.00 -10.43
N ASN A 23 7.92 13.22 -10.29
CA ASN A 23 7.85 11.79 -10.02
C ASN A 23 8.04 11.43 -8.54
N GLN A 24 7.97 12.41 -7.62
CA GLN A 24 8.29 12.22 -6.21
C GLN A 24 7.09 12.46 -5.31
N LEU A 25 6.85 11.53 -4.39
CA LEU A 25 5.96 11.75 -3.26
C LEU A 25 6.67 12.68 -2.27
N CYS A 26 5.97 13.73 -1.85
CA CYS A 26 6.53 14.75 -0.96
C CYS A 26 5.61 15.00 0.24
N SER A 27 6.22 15.51 1.31
CA SER A 27 5.50 16.03 2.47
C SER A 27 4.74 17.32 2.13
N GLU A 28 3.95 17.79 3.06
CA GLU A 28 3.25 19.08 2.96
C GLU A 28 4.22 20.24 2.72
N SER A 29 5.43 20.18 3.31
CA SER A 29 6.48 21.18 3.12
C SER A 29 7.30 20.99 1.84
N GLY A 30 7.04 19.94 1.06
CA GLY A 30 7.70 19.66 -0.22
C GLY A 30 8.95 18.79 -0.15
N GLU A 31 9.25 18.20 0.99
CA GLU A 31 10.39 17.28 1.14
C GLU A 31 10.03 15.88 0.62
N PRO A 32 10.96 15.18 -0.05
CA PRO A 32 10.71 13.81 -0.50
C PRO A 32 10.36 12.88 0.65
N VAL A 33 9.34 12.05 0.44
CA VAL A 33 8.87 11.06 1.41
C VAL A 33 8.87 9.68 0.78
N SER A 34 9.35 8.69 1.53
CA SER A 34 9.20 7.27 1.22
C SER A 34 8.45 6.60 2.37
N LEU A 35 7.27 6.07 2.07
CA LEU A 35 6.46 5.31 3.03
C LEU A 35 6.84 3.84 2.96
N ARG A 36 6.93 3.18 4.12
CA ARG A 36 7.31 1.76 4.21
C ARG A 36 6.46 1.07 5.25
N GLY A 37 5.86 -0.03 4.83
CA GLY A 37 5.00 -0.78 5.73
C GLY A 37 4.52 -2.09 5.12
N VAL A 38 3.37 -2.53 5.57
CA VAL A 38 2.80 -3.82 5.21
C VAL A 38 1.34 -3.71 4.79
N SER A 39 0.91 -4.63 3.94
CA SER A 39 -0.48 -4.84 3.60
C SER A 39 -1.09 -5.89 4.53
N TYR A 40 -2.32 -5.65 4.97
CA TYR A 40 -3.16 -6.76 5.42
C TYR A 40 -3.49 -7.65 4.24
N GLY A 41 -3.68 -8.94 4.49
CA GLY A 41 -4.33 -9.82 3.53
C GLY A 41 -5.79 -9.41 3.32
N TRP A 42 -6.48 -10.07 2.40
CA TRP A 42 -7.88 -9.78 2.09
C TRP A 42 -8.74 -9.80 3.36
N HIS A 43 -9.56 -8.75 3.56
CA HIS A 43 -10.43 -8.67 4.75
C HIS A 43 -11.35 -9.88 4.88
N ASN A 44 -11.84 -10.40 3.75
CA ASN A 44 -12.77 -11.52 3.73
C ASN A 44 -12.11 -12.88 3.99
N LEU A 45 -10.79 -12.98 3.83
CA LEU A 45 -10.03 -14.21 4.12
C LEU A 45 -9.34 -14.17 5.47
N TRP A 46 -8.89 -12.98 5.93
CA TRP A 46 -8.18 -12.81 7.20
C TRP A 46 -8.76 -11.69 8.06
N PRO A 47 -10.10 -11.69 8.31
CA PRO A 47 -10.73 -10.62 9.09
C PRO A 47 -10.19 -10.52 10.52
N ARG A 48 -9.64 -11.60 11.08
CA ARG A 48 -9.13 -11.61 12.45
C ARG A 48 -8.02 -10.60 12.71
N PHE A 49 -7.28 -10.20 11.68
CA PHE A 49 -6.23 -9.20 11.82
C PHE A 49 -6.71 -7.76 11.65
N TYR A 50 -7.92 -7.56 11.16
CA TYR A 50 -8.49 -6.21 10.95
C TYR A 50 -9.05 -5.67 12.27
N ASN A 51 -8.15 -5.17 13.12
CA ASN A 51 -8.52 -4.61 14.42
C ASN A 51 -7.53 -3.52 14.84
N LYS A 52 -7.94 -2.68 15.79
CA LYS A 52 -7.12 -1.55 16.28
C LYS A 52 -5.79 -1.97 16.90
N HIS A 53 -5.72 -3.17 17.46
CA HIS A 53 -4.52 -3.63 18.16
C HIS A 53 -3.40 -3.99 17.20
N THR A 54 -3.69 -4.63 16.06
CA THR A 54 -2.68 -4.92 15.05
C THR A 54 -2.10 -3.65 14.44
N VAL A 55 -2.92 -2.62 14.23
CA VAL A 55 -2.44 -1.32 13.73
C VAL A 55 -1.43 -0.72 14.71
N ALA A 56 -1.78 -0.65 15.99
CA ALA A 56 -0.88 -0.14 17.02
C ALA A 56 0.41 -0.97 17.12
N TRP A 57 0.31 -2.30 17.02
CA TRP A 57 1.45 -3.21 17.06
C TRP A 57 2.38 -3.03 15.87
N LEU A 58 1.85 -2.98 14.66
CA LEU A 58 2.64 -2.79 13.43
C LEU A 58 3.37 -1.45 13.41
N LYS A 59 2.78 -0.41 13.98
CA LYS A 59 3.49 0.85 14.20
C LYS A 59 4.59 0.71 15.26
N LYS A 60 4.25 0.22 16.44
CA LYS A 60 5.13 0.17 17.60
C LYS A 60 6.32 -0.79 17.42
N ASP A 61 6.05 -1.99 16.90
CA ASP A 61 7.05 -3.06 16.81
C ASP A 61 7.71 -3.14 15.42
N TRP A 62 6.94 -3.02 14.35
CA TRP A 62 7.46 -3.10 12.98
C TRP A 62 7.90 -1.74 12.43
N HIS A 63 7.57 -0.66 13.12
CA HIS A 63 7.86 0.72 12.71
C HIS A 63 7.24 1.09 11.36
N CYS A 64 6.08 0.53 11.03
CA CYS A 64 5.37 0.89 9.81
C CYS A 64 4.96 2.35 9.81
N THR A 65 5.14 3.02 8.67
CA THR A 65 4.64 4.40 8.45
C THR A 65 3.36 4.41 7.64
N VAL A 66 3.06 3.30 7.00
CA VAL A 66 1.86 3.07 6.20
C VAL A 66 1.38 1.64 6.36
N LEU A 67 0.07 1.45 6.36
CA LEU A 67 -0.59 0.15 6.28
C LEU A 67 -1.55 0.15 5.11
N ARG A 68 -1.69 -0.98 4.45
CA ARG A 68 -2.66 -1.15 3.35
C ARG A 68 -3.79 -2.06 3.81
N ALA A 69 -5.01 -1.57 3.75
CA ALA A 69 -6.20 -2.34 4.05
C ALA A 69 -6.78 -2.88 2.74
N ALA A 70 -6.59 -4.17 2.49
CA ALA A 70 -6.95 -4.84 1.24
C ALA A 70 -8.40 -5.35 1.32
N MET A 71 -9.35 -4.52 0.88
CA MET A 71 -10.76 -4.89 0.89
C MET A 71 -11.11 -5.71 -0.35
N GLY A 72 -11.29 -7.02 -0.19
CA GLY A 72 -11.66 -7.92 -1.27
C GLY A 72 -13.04 -7.62 -1.84
N THR A 73 -13.13 -7.54 -3.16
CA THR A 73 -14.38 -7.31 -3.89
C THR A 73 -14.82 -8.50 -4.70
N VAL A 74 -14.06 -9.58 -4.61
CA VAL A 74 -14.32 -10.89 -5.21
C VAL A 74 -14.07 -11.98 -4.16
N ILE A 75 -14.38 -13.22 -4.47
CA ILE A 75 -14.32 -14.36 -3.56
C ILE A 75 -15.41 -14.26 -2.48
N GLU A 76 -15.57 -15.31 -1.69
CA GLU A 76 -16.60 -15.41 -0.64
C GLU A 76 -16.51 -14.28 0.39
N ASP A 77 -17.64 -13.80 0.86
CA ASP A 77 -17.77 -12.71 1.85
C ASP A 77 -17.12 -11.38 1.44
N ASN A 78 -16.95 -11.14 0.16
CA ASN A 78 -16.39 -9.90 -0.36
C ASN A 78 -17.32 -8.69 -0.13
N TYR A 79 -16.81 -7.51 -0.41
CA TYR A 79 -17.56 -6.25 -0.24
C TYR A 79 -18.89 -6.23 -1.00
N ILE A 80 -18.96 -6.77 -2.20
CA ILE A 80 -20.18 -6.76 -3.01
C ILE A 80 -21.27 -7.63 -2.36
N GLU A 81 -20.89 -8.79 -1.84
CA GLU A 81 -21.82 -9.73 -1.19
C GLU A 81 -22.18 -9.29 0.23
N ASN A 82 -21.22 -8.77 0.97
CA ASN A 82 -21.38 -8.40 2.38
C ASN A 82 -20.71 -7.05 2.70
N PRO A 83 -21.29 -5.94 2.23
CA PRO A 83 -20.67 -4.62 2.41
C PRO A 83 -20.57 -4.19 3.87
N THR A 84 -21.54 -4.54 4.71
CA THR A 84 -21.53 -4.18 6.14
C THR A 84 -20.30 -4.77 6.84
N PHE A 85 -20.03 -6.05 6.63
CA PHE A 85 -18.86 -6.71 7.20
C PHE A 85 -17.54 -6.12 6.70
N ALA A 86 -17.45 -5.89 5.39
CA ALA A 86 -16.26 -5.28 4.79
C ALA A 86 -15.98 -3.89 5.37
N LEU A 87 -17.01 -3.05 5.48
CA LEU A 87 -16.88 -1.71 6.05
C LEU A 87 -16.50 -1.73 7.53
N GLU A 88 -17.01 -2.68 8.31
CA GLU A 88 -16.59 -2.87 9.70
C GLU A 88 -15.09 -3.17 9.81
N CYS A 89 -14.58 -4.08 8.97
CA CYS A 89 -13.16 -4.39 8.91
C CYS A 89 -12.33 -3.16 8.51
N MET A 90 -12.73 -2.47 7.45
CA MET A 90 -12.02 -1.30 6.93
C MET A 90 -12.02 -0.16 7.96
N ASP A 91 -13.15 0.15 8.54
CA ASP A 91 -13.27 1.23 9.53
C ASP A 91 -12.36 0.99 10.75
N LYS A 92 -12.26 -0.23 11.23
CA LYS A 92 -11.37 -0.56 12.35
C LYS A 92 -9.92 -0.21 12.06
N VAL A 93 -9.43 -0.56 10.88
CA VAL A 93 -8.05 -0.30 10.46
C VAL A 93 -7.83 1.19 10.17
N ILE A 94 -8.72 1.81 9.41
CA ILE A 94 -8.60 3.23 9.03
C ILE A 94 -8.62 4.13 10.27
N LYS A 95 -9.60 3.95 11.15
CA LYS A 95 -9.72 4.75 12.39
C LYS A 95 -8.51 4.55 13.30
N ALA A 96 -8.01 3.33 13.41
CA ALA A 96 -6.82 3.05 14.21
C ALA A 96 -5.56 3.68 13.61
N ALA A 97 -5.42 3.69 12.28
CA ALA A 97 -4.30 4.37 11.61
C ALA A 97 -4.33 5.88 11.87
N ILE A 98 -5.50 6.50 11.78
CA ILE A 98 -5.69 7.91 12.10
C ILE A 98 -5.31 8.19 13.56
N LYS A 99 -5.79 7.37 14.49
CA LYS A 99 -5.47 7.50 15.92
C LYS A 99 -3.98 7.31 16.21
N ASN A 100 -3.32 6.41 15.51
CA ASN A 100 -1.88 6.16 15.66
C ASN A 100 -1.01 7.09 14.80
N ASP A 101 -1.62 7.97 14.06
CA ASP A 101 -0.98 8.99 13.24
C ASP A 101 -0.02 8.44 12.17
N ILE A 102 -0.43 7.35 11.53
CA ILE A 102 0.24 6.76 10.37
C ILE A 102 -0.65 6.82 9.14
N TYR A 103 -0.07 6.65 7.95
CA TYR A 103 -0.82 6.63 6.71
C TYR A 103 -1.50 5.29 6.50
N VAL A 104 -2.63 5.30 5.81
CA VAL A 104 -3.40 4.10 5.48
C VAL A 104 -3.90 4.13 4.06
N ILE A 105 -3.71 3.03 3.34
CA ILE A 105 -4.19 2.84 1.97
C ILE A 105 -5.53 2.12 2.04
N ILE A 106 -6.55 2.74 1.47
CA ILE A 106 -7.87 2.14 1.26
C ILE A 106 -7.86 1.49 -0.10
N ASP A 107 -7.70 0.17 -0.14
CA ASP A 107 -7.47 -0.60 -1.35
C ASP A 107 -8.74 -1.32 -1.80
N TRP A 108 -9.22 -0.95 -2.99
CA TRP A 108 -10.24 -1.69 -3.74
C TRP A 108 -9.57 -2.92 -4.34
N HIS A 109 -9.54 -4.00 -3.57
CA HIS A 109 -8.73 -5.17 -3.84
C HIS A 109 -9.44 -6.11 -4.81
N THR A 110 -9.26 -5.86 -6.08
CA THR A 110 -9.93 -6.56 -7.18
C THR A 110 -8.99 -6.86 -8.33
N TYR A 111 -9.43 -7.72 -9.21
CA TYR A 111 -8.81 -8.01 -10.51
C TYR A 111 -9.73 -7.63 -11.69
N TYR A 112 -10.89 -7.06 -11.41
CA TYR A 112 -11.92 -6.74 -12.40
C TYR A 112 -12.43 -5.31 -12.24
N PRO A 113 -12.82 -4.62 -13.35
CA PRO A 113 -13.23 -3.23 -13.29
C PRO A 113 -14.70 -3.07 -12.82
N GLN A 114 -14.95 -3.23 -11.55
CA GLN A 114 -16.29 -3.05 -10.94
C GLN A 114 -16.59 -1.55 -10.76
N LYS A 115 -16.70 -0.82 -11.86
CA LYS A 115 -16.70 0.64 -11.87
C LYS A 115 -17.82 1.27 -11.04
N GLU A 116 -19.06 0.84 -11.24
CA GLU A 116 -20.19 1.49 -10.54
C GLU A 116 -20.12 1.26 -9.03
N GLU A 117 -19.75 0.08 -8.59
CA GLU A 117 -19.57 -0.25 -7.19
C GLU A 117 -18.39 0.52 -6.58
N ALA A 118 -17.29 0.60 -7.31
CA ALA A 118 -16.10 1.35 -6.87
C ALA A 118 -16.41 2.84 -6.73
N LYS A 119 -17.14 3.42 -7.67
CA LYS A 119 -17.57 4.83 -7.60
C LYS A 119 -18.36 5.12 -6.34
N LYS A 120 -19.33 4.28 -6.01
CA LYS A 120 -20.14 4.42 -4.79
C LYS A 120 -19.31 4.28 -3.53
N PHE A 121 -18.42 3.29 -3.51
CA PHE A 121 -17.54 3.04 -2.36
C PHE A 121 -16.61 4.22 -2.11
N PHE A 122 -15.91 4.70 -3.12
CA PHE A 122 -14.97 5.81 -2.96
C PHE A 122 -15.66 7.15 -2.72
N ALA A 123 -16.86 7.36 -3.25
CA ALA A 123 -17.68 8.53 -2.88
C ALA A 123 -17.98 8.52 -1.37
N MET A 124 -18.38 7.38 -0.83
CA MET A 124 -18.67 7.21 0.60
C MET A 124 -17.41 7.35 1.45
N MET A 125 -16.31 6.70 1.08
CA MET A 125 -15.07 6.74 1.86
C MET A 125 -14.41 8.11 1.84
N SER A 126 -14.43 8.81 0.71
CA SER A 126 -13.88 10.17 0.61
C SER A 126 -14.73 11.18 1.36
N GLN A 127 -16.03 11.01 1.41
CA GLN A 127 -16.91 11.84 2.26
C GLN A 127 -16.60 11.60 3.75
N LYS A 128 -16.41 10.36 4.16
CA LYS A 128 -16.17 9.99 5.55
C LYS A 128 -14.77 10.34 6.04
N TYR A 129 -13.75 10.12 5.22
CA TYR A 129 -12.35 10.22 5.63
C TYR A 129 -11.53 11.27 4.89
N GLY A 130 -12.11 11.97 3.91
CA GLY A 130 -11.36 12.87 3.04
C GLY A 130 -10.68 14.05 3.72
N GLN A 131 -11.14 14.45 4.90
CA GLN A 131 -10.51 15.52 5.68
C GLN A 131 -9.23 15.07 6.42
N TYR A 132 -8.93 13.77 6.45
CA TYR A 132 -7.74 13.25 7.12
C TYR A 132 -6.58 13.08 6.13
N PRO A 133 -5.45 13.74 6.35
CA PRO A 133 -4.27 13.58 5.47
C PRO A 133 -3.65 12.18 5.54
N HIS A 134 -4.08 11.35 6.49
CA HIS A 134 -3.65 9.96 6.68
C HIS A 134 -4.04 9.04 5.52
N VAL A 135 -5.07 9.39 4.76
CA VAL A 135 -5.74 8.49 3.82
C VAL A 135 -5.14 8.57 2.42
N ILE A 136 -4.89 7.40 1.85
CA ILE A 136 -4.47 7.20 0.46
C ILE A 136 -5.48 6.24 -0.17
N TYR A 137 -5.96 6.55 -1.37
CA TYR A 137 -6.94 5.70 -2.08
C TYR A 137 -6.23 4.88 -3.15
N GLU A 138 -6.40 3.56 -3.12
CA GLU A 138 -5.96 2.67 -4.19
C GLU A 138 -7.21 2.15 -4.91
N ILE A 139 -7.45 2.65 -6.12
CA ILE A 139 -8.76 2.49 -6.77
C ILE A 139 -8.92 1.21 -7.57
N TYR A 140 -7.83 0.47 -7.77
CA TYR A 140 -7.85 -0.79 -8.52
C TYR A 140 -6.56 -1.56 -8.19
N ASN A 141 -6.67 -2.62 -7.40
CA ASN A 141 -5.51 -3.40 -6.97
C ASN A 141 -4.62 -3.86 -8.13
N GLU A 142 -5.14 -4.72 -9.00
CA GLU A 142 -4.35 -5.28 -10.12
C GLU A 142 -5.21 -5.44 -11.37
N PRO A 143 -5.21 -4.45 -12.28
CA PRO A 143 -5.74 -4.66 -13.61
C PRO A 143 -5.02 -5.81 -14.30
N MET A 144 -5.75 -6.74 -14.88
CA MET A 144 -5.17 -7.93 -15.52
C MET A 144 -5.02 -7.71 -17.03
N GLU A 145 -6.10 -7.95 -17.76
CA GLU A 145 -6.14 -7.86 -19.22
C GLU A 145 -6.69 -6.53 -19.75
N ASP A 146 -7.03 -5.62 -18.84
CA ASP A 146 -7.53 -4.30 -19.18
C ASP A 146 -6.50 -3.55 -20.01
N THR A 147 -6.96 -2.84 -21.04
CA THR A 147 -6.08 -1.90 -21.73
C THR A 147 -5.81 -0.69 -20.84
N TRP A 148 -4.70 0.00 -21.07
CA TRP A 148 -4.42 1.23 -20.33
C TRP A 148 -5.51 2.29 -20.55
N GLU A 149 -6.06 2.38 -21.75
CA GLU A 149 -7.16 3.31 -22.04
C GLU A 149 -8.41 2.99 -21.22
N SER A 150 -8.76 1.71 -21.05
CA SER A 150 -9.91 1.31 -20.23
C SER A 150 -9.67 1.56 -18.74
N VAL A 151 -8.44 1.36 -18.26
CA VAL A 151 -8.05 1.69 -16.88
C VAL A 151 -8.12 3.20 -16.64
N LYS A 152 -7.66 4.01 -17.59
CA LYS A 152 -7.77 5.48 -17.48
C LYS A 152 -9.22 5.95 -17.42
N GLU A 153 -10.10 5.38 -18.24
CA GLU A 153 -11.53 5.70 -18.21
C GLU A 153 -12.13 5.38 -16.84
N TYR A 154 -11.89 4.18 -16.32
CA TYR A 154 -12.27 3.78 -14.97
C TYR A 154 -11.74 4.76 -13.93
N ALA A 155 -10.45 5.08 -14.01
CA ALA A 155 -9.78 5.97 -13.07
C ALA A 155 -10.38 7.37 -13.06
N ARG A 156 -10.66 7.95 -14.23
CA ARG A 156 -11.26 9.29 -14.32
C ARG A 156 -12.60 9.35 -13.59
N GLU A 157 -13.44 8.34 -13.74
CA GLU A 157 -14.74 8.32 -13.10
C GLU A 157 -14.63 8.13 -11.59
N VAL A 158 -13.77 7.22 -11.12
CA VAL A 158 -13.59 6.99 -9.69
C VAL A 158 -12.90 8.19 -9.01
N ILE A 159 -11.84 8.72 -9.62
CA ILE A 159 -11.16 9.93 -9.12
C ILE A 159 -12.15 11.11 -9.07
N GLY A 160 -13.01 11.25 -10.07
CA GLY A 160 -14.06 12.26 -10.09
C GLY A 160 -14.95 12.21 -8.84
N GLU A 161 -15.34 11.02 -8.41
CA GLU A 161 -16.12 10.84 -7.19
C GLU A 161 -15.33 11.20 -5.92
N ILE A 162 -14.07 10.79 -5.86
CA ILE A 162 -13.19 11.12 -4.74
C ILE A 162 -13.01 12.64 -4.62
N ARG A 163 -12.71 13.31 -5.73
CA ARG A 163 -12.37 14.74 -5.74
C ARG A 163 -13.54 15.67 -5.43
N LYS A 164 -14.78 15.18 -5.49
CA LYS A 164 -15.95 15.93 -4.98
C LYS A 164 -15.87 16.16 -3.47
N ASN A 165 -15.23 15.24 -2.73
CA ASN A 165 -15.17 15.26 -1.26
C ASN A 165 -13.77 15.49 -0.72
N ASP A 166 -12.76 15.15 -1.50
CA ASP A 166 -11.35 15.15 -1.08
C ASP A 166 -10.48 15.64 -2.24
N PRO A 167 -10.09 16.93 -2.24
CA PRO A 167 -9.31 17.50 -3.32
C PRO A 167 -7.81 17.13 -3.26
N ASP A 168 -7.30 16.64 -2.12
CA ASP A 168 -5.87 16.66 -1.84
C ASP A 168 -5.20 15.29 -1.70
N ASN A 169 -5.87 14.31 -1.09
CA ASN A 169 -5.23 13.03 -0.76
C ASN A 169 -4.79 12.26 -2.01
N ILE A 170 -3.70 11.53 -1.84
CA ILE A 170 -3.09 10.74 -2.93
C ILE A 170 -4.07 9.67 -3.41
N VAL A 171 -4.17 9.53 -4.74
CA VAL A 171 -4.87 8.41 -5.38
C VAL A 171 -3.86 7.56 -6.14
N LEU A 172 -3.87 6.28 -5.86
CA LEU A 172 -3.06 5.28 -6.55
C LEU A 172 -3.88 4.62 -7.64
N VAL A 173 -3.35 4.65 -8.86
CA VAL A 173 -3.99 4.09 -10.06
C VAL A 173 -3.21 2.84 -10.47
N GLY A 174 -3.92 1.71 -10.60
CA GLY A 174 -3.32 0.47 -11.06
C GLY A 174 -2.86 0.57 -12.52
N SER A 175 -1.74 -0.06 -12.82
CA SER A 175 -1.25 -0.19 -14.19
C SER A 175 -1.60 -1.57 -14.77
N PRO A 176 -1.70 -1.72 -16.11
CA PRO A 176 -2.09 -3.00 -16.70
C PRO A 176 -1.13 -4.14 -16.40
N HIS A 177 -1.61 -5.36 -16.60
CA HIS A 177 -0.84 -6.57 -16.46
C HIS A 177 -0.27 -6.74 -15.05
N TRP A 178 -1.18 -6.73 -14.05
CA TRP A 178 -0.86 -6.87 -12.62
C TRP A 178 0.15 -5.83 -12.13
N ASP A 179 -0.05 -4.56 -12.51
CA ASP A 179 0.79 -3.41 -12.11
C ASP A 179 2.25 -3.54 -12.61
N GLN A 180 2.44 -4.06 -13.82
CA GLN A 180 3.75 -4.23 -14.43
C GLN A 180 4.00 -3.31 -15.63
N ASP A 181 2.95 -2.88 -16.34
CA ASP A 181 3.09 -2.20 -17.63
C ASP A 181 3.19 -0.69 -17.51
N LEU A 182 4.16 -0.21 -16.69
CA LEU A 182 4.40 1.22 -16.51
C LEU A 182 4.86 1.94 -17.77
N HIS A 183 5.40 1.22 -18.77
CA HIS A 183 5.76 1.82 -20.06
C HIS A 183 4.53 2.36 -20.79
N LEU A 184 3.38 1.71 -20.67
CA LEU A 184 2.13 2.20 -21.24
C LEU A 184 1.64 3.47 -20.53
N VAL A 185 1.81 3.51 -19.21
CA VAL A 185 1.50 4.69 -18.41
C VAL A 185 2.40 5.86 -18.82
N ALA A 186 3.68 5.61 -19.01
CA ALA A 186 4.67 6.63 -19.39
C ALA A 186 4.37 7.26 -20.75
N GLU A 187 3.82 6.48 -21.69
CA GLU A 187 3.41 6.98 -23.01
C GLU A 187 2.19 7.88 -22.96
N SER A 188 1.27 7.65 -22.03
CA SER A 188 -0.01 8.38 -21.97
C SER A 188 -0.55 8.43 -20.54
N PRO A 189 0.10 9.18 -19.63
CA PRO A 189 -0.37 9.28 -18.25
C PRO A 189 -1.73 10.01 -18.15
N LEU A 190 -2.40 9.86 -17.02
CA LEU A 190 -3.60 10.65 -16.71
C LEU A 190 -3.23 12.13 -16.61
N THR A 191 -4.07 12.97 -17.21
CA THR A 191 -3.93 14.44 -17.17
C THR A 191 -5.16 15.09 -16.55
N GLY A 192 -4.98 16.28 -15.98
CA GLY A 192 -6.09 17.05 -15.39
C GLY A 192 -6.39 16.73 -13.93
N TYR A 193 -5.54 15.96 -13.27
CA TYR A 193 -5.67 15.63 -11.85
C TYR A 193 -4.34 15.83 -11.15
N ASP A 194 -4.39 16.32 -9.92
CA ASP A 194 -3.22 16.40 -9.03
C ASP A 194 -3.18 15.22 -8.07
N ASN A 195 -1.99 14.95 -7.53
CA ASN A 195 -1.76 13.95 -6.49
C ASN A 195 -2.20 12.52 -6.90
N ILE A 196 -1.84 12.16 -8.13
CA ILE A 196 -2.03 10.82 -8.68
C ILE A 196 -0.68 10.12 -8.77
N MET A 197 -0.62 8.86 -8.33
CA MET A 197 0.54 7.99 -8.51
C MET A 197 0.10 6.69 -9.16
N TYR A 198 1.06 5.99 -9.75
CA TYR A 198 0.81 4.74 -10.47
C TYR A 198 1.48 3.58 -9.75
N THR A 199 0.78 2.46 -9.63
CA THR A 199 1.28 1.34 -8.84
C THR A 199 2.14 0.40 -9.66
N LEU A 200 3.19 -0.06 -9.00
CA LEU A 200 4.06 -1.16 -9.42
C LEU A 200 3.97 -2.25 -8.37
N HIS A 201 3.70 -3.48 -8.80
CA HIS A 201 3.77 -4.67 -7.94
C HIS A 201 4.90 -5.58 -8.41
N PHE A 202 5.69 -6.12 -7.49
CA PHE A 202 6.72 -7.10 -7.82
C PHE A 202 6.80 -8.22 -6.78
N TYR A 203 7.19 -9.38 -7.27
CA TYR A 203 7.52 -10.57 -6.46
C TYR A 203 8.91 -11.01 -6.90
N ALA A 204 9.89 -10.86 -6.02
CA ALA A 204 11.31 -10.88 -6.40
C ALA A 204 11.79 -12.20 -7.02
N ALA A 205 11.17 -13.35 -6.73
CA ALA A 205 11.51 -14.61 -7.35
C ALA A 205 10.95 -14.77 -8.78
N THR A 206 9.99 -13.92 -9.18
CA THR A 206 9.42 -13.89 -10.53
C THR A 206 9.87 -12.66 -11.31
N HIS A 207 9.91 -11.51 -10.65
CA HIS A 207 10.18 -10.22 -11.27
C HIS A 207 11.58 -9.74 -10.91
N SER A 208 12.39 -9.47 -11.91
CA SER A 208 13.78 -9.12 -11.73
C SER A 208 14.17 -7.86 -12.53
N GLU A 209 15.37 -7.86 -13.10
CA GLU A 209 15.95 -6.71 -13.78
C GLU A 209 15.07 -6.16 -14.91
N GLN A 210 14.41 -7.03 -15.69
CA GLN A 210 13.56 -6.59 -16.81
C GLN A 210 12.42 -5.66 -16.34
N LEU A 211 11.70 -6.06 -15.30
CA LEU A 211 10.63 -5.23 -14.75
C LEU A 211 11.18 -3.97 -14.08
N ARG A 212 12.29 -4.10 -13.35
CA ARG A 212 12.94 -2.97 -12.70
C ARG A 212 13.45 -1.94 -13.72
N ASN A 213 14.02 -2.37 -14.84
CA ASN A 213 14.43 -1.47 -15.91
C ASN A 213 13.26 -0.77 -16.59
N ARG A 214 12.14 -1.47 -16.76
CA ARG A 214 10.89 -0.86 -17.26
C ARG A 214 10.39 0.23 -16.32
N ALA A 215 10.39 -0.04 -15.03
CA ALA A 215 10.00 0.94 -14.02
C ALA A 215 10.97 2.13 -13.97
N GLN A 216 12.27 1.87 -14.09
CA GLN A 216 13.30 2.91 -14.17
C GLN A 216 13.04 3.86 -15.35
N ALA A 217 12.77 3.31 -16.53
CA ALA A 217 12.49 4.11 -17.71
C ALA A 217 11.23 4.98 -17.53
N ALA A 218 10.18 4.44 -16.93
CA ALA A 218 8.97 5.21 -16.63
C ALA A 218 9.24 6.32 -15.61
N TRP A 219 9.99 6.01 -14.55
CA TRP A 219 10.39 6.98 -13.54
C TRP A 219 11.19 8.13 -14.13
N GLU A 220 12.14 7.85 -15.04
CA GLU A 220 12.93 8.86 -15.75
C GLU A 220 12.08 9.77 -16.66
N LYS A 221 10.96 9.27 -17.14
CA LYS A 221 9.97 10.06 -17.90
C LYS A 221 9.04 10.90 -17.01
N GLY A 222 9.24 10.88 -15.71
CA GLY A 222 8.49 11.71 -14.78
C GLY A 222 7.27 11.01 -14.16
N ILE A 223 7.13 9.70 -14.30
CA ILE A 223 6.00 8.94 -13.74
C ILE A 223 6.23 8.75 -12.23
N PRO A 224 5.30 9.22 -11.37
CA PRO A 224 5.35 8.96 -9.94
C PRO A 224 4.88 7.53 -9.65
N ILE A 225 5.76 6.74 -9.05
CA ILE A 225 5.55 5.31 -8.80
C ILE A 225 5.36 5.06 -7.31
N PHE A 226 4.39 4.21 -6.98
CA PHE A 226 4.17 3.71 -5.62
C PHE A 226 4.09 2.18 -5.67
N VAL A 227 4.90 1.50 -4.88
CA VAL A 227 4.83 0.04 -4.76
C VAL A 227 3.86 -0.31 -3.65
N SER A 228 2.60 -0.47 -4.00
CA SER A 228 1.53 -0.77 -3.03
C SER A 228 1.46 -2.24 -2.63
N GLU A 229 2.15 -3.11 -3.39
CA GLU A 229 2.28 -4.53 -3.06
C GLU A 229 3.60 -5.09 -3.59
N CYS A 230 4.37 -5.72 -2.71
CA CYS A 230 5.58 -6.43 -3.12
C CYS A 230 5.89 -7.59 -2.17
N ALA A 231 6.69 -8.52 -2.66
CA ALA A 231 7.14 -9.66 -1.85
C ALA A 231 8.44 -10.26 -2.41
N GLY A 232 9.01 -11.19 -1.65
CA GLY A 232 10.33 -11.79 -1.95
C GLY A 232 10.28 -13.16 -2.59
N MET A 233 9.10 -13.78 -2.75
CA MET A 233 8.93 -15.09 -3.36
C MET A 233 8.35 -14.99 -4.78
N GLU A 234 7.83 -16.08 -5.31
CA GLU A 234 7.18 -16.09 -6.62
C GLU A 234 5.82 -15.37 -6.61
N ALA A 235 5.38 -14.92 -7.79
CA ALA A 235 4.13 -14.18 -7.98
C ALA A 235 2.88 -14.96 -7.56
N SER A 236 2.98 -16.28 -7.43
CA SER A 236 1.92 -17.12 -6.83
C SER A 236 1.69 -16.83 -5.33
N GLY A 237 2.64 -16.16 -4.69
CA GLY A 237 2.65 -15.95 -3.24
C GLY A 237 3.35 -17.06 -2.48
N ASP A 238 3.86 -18.06 -3.16
CA ASP A 238 4.51 -19.24 -2.57
C ASP A 238 5.89 -19.48 -3.18
N GLY A 239 6.55 -20.52 -2.74
CA GLY A 239 7.88 -20.88 -3.19
C GLY A 239 9.01 -20.24 -2.38
N PRO A 240 10.28 -20.56 -2.70
CA PRO A 240 11.43 -20.03 -1.97
C PRO A 240 11.59 -18.51 -2.14
N LEU A 241 12.13 -17.87 -1.11
CA LEU A 241 12.53 -16.47 -1.16
C LEU A 241 13.76 -16.32 -2.06
N ASN A 242 13.76 -15.29 -2.90
CA ASN A 242 14.94 -14.82 -3.60
C ASN A 242 15.48 -13.57 -2.91
N ILE A 243 16.24 -13.77 -1.83
CA ILE A 243 16.75 -12.67 -1.00
C ILE A 243 17.69 -11.75 -1.79
N PRO A 244 18.62 -12.22 -2.61
CA PRO A 244 19.46 -11.32 -3.41
C PRO A 244 18.66 -10.40 -4.33
N GLU A 245 17.63 -10.92 -4.98
CA GLU A 245 16.77 -10.10 -5.87
C GLU A 245 15.89 -9.16 -5.07
N TRP A 246 15.37 -9.59 -3.92
CA TRP A 246 14.66 -8.74 -2.98
C TRP A 246 15.52 -7.53 -2.57
N GLU A 247 16.78 -7.75 -2.22
CA GLU A 247 17.71 -6.68 -1.86
C GLU A 247 17.98 -5.72 -3.01
N ARG A 248 18.10 -6.23 -4.26
CA ARG A 248 18.24 -5.36 -5.44
C ARG A 248 17.03 -4.46 -5.63
N TRP A 249 15.83 -5.00 -5.44
CA TRP A 249 14.59 -4.21 -5.48
C TRP A 249 14.56 -3.14 -4.40
N ILE A 250 14.84 -3.52 -3.16
CA ILE A 250 14.82 -2.55 -2.04
C ILE A 250 15.86 -1.46 -2.26
N ASN A 251 17.06 -1.80 -2.69
CA ASN A 251 18.10 -0.82 -2.98
C ASN A 251 17.65 0.15 -4.08
N TRP A 252 16.99 -0.34 -5.11
CA TRP A 252 16.45 0.49 -6.18
C TRP A 252 15.35 1.43 -5.67
N LEU A 253 14.43 0.93 -4.88
CA LEU A 253 13.36 1.72 -4.28
C LEU A 253 13.91 2.81 -3.38
N GLU A 254 14.88 2.49 -2.53
CA GLU A 254 15.50 3.45 -1.61
C GLU A 254 16.32 4.51 -2.35
N LYS A 255 17.03 4.13 -3.40
CA LYS A 255 17.77 5.08 -4.26
C LYS A 255 16.85 6.13 -4.86
N HIS A 256 15.66 5.76 -5.28
CA HIS A 256 14.67 6.65 -5.90
C HIS A 256 13.63 7.21 -4.94
N LYS A 257 13.71 6.85 -3.66
CA LYS A 257 12.73 7.23 -2.61
C LYS A 257 11.30 6.87 -3.02
N ILE A 258 11.13 5.67 -3.54
CA ILE A 258 9.83 5.11 -3.90
C ILE A 258 9.29 4.34 -2.69
N SER A 259 8.05 4.63 -2.31
CA SER A 259 7.35 3.94 -1.22
C SER A 259 7.10 2.49 -1.53
N TRP A 260 7.16 1.60 -0.52
CA TRP A 260 6.96 0.18 -0.71
C TRP A 260 6.23 -0.47 0.46
N VAL A 261 5.24 -1.30 0.10
CA VAL A 261 4.33 -1.98 1.02
C VAL A 261 4.37 -3.47 0.74
N ASN A 262 4.57 -4.27 1.78
CA ASN A 262 4.83 -5.70 1.66
C ASN A 262 3.56 -6.54 1.86
N TRP A 263 3.33 -7.50 1.02
CA TRP A 263 2.22 -8.46 1.10
C TRP A 263 2.64 -9.68 1.92
N SER A 264 1.99 -10.19 2.98
CA SER A 264 0.88 -9.59 3.69
C SER A 264 0.78 -10.15 5.13
N ILE A 265 0.07 -9.43 5.97
CA ILE A 265 -0.35 -9.91 7.31
C ILE A 265 -1.50 -10.88 7.10
N SER A 266 -1.18 -12.15 7.11
CA SER A 266 -2.06 -13.29 6.88
C SER A 266 -1.42 -14.55 7.46
N ASP A 267 -2.16 -15.64 7.53
CA ASP A 267 -1.71 -16.88 8.19
C ASP A 267 -1.92 -18.15 7.34
N LYS A 268 -2.02 -17.98 6.03
CA LYS A 268 -2.13 -19.11 5.11
C LYS A 268 -0.80 -19.88 5.06
N ASN A 269 -0.88 -21.17 4.81
CA ASN A 269 0.33 -22.00 4.61
C ASN A 269 0.94 -21.72 3.22
N GLU A 270 1.48 -20.53 3.06
CA GLU A 270 2.22 -20.08 1.87
C GLU A 270 3.28 -19.07 2.29
N THR A 271 4.30 -18.90 1.46
CA THR A 271 5.48 -18.09 1.82
C THR A 271 5.15 -16.63 2.12
N CYS A 272 4.25 -16.00 1.36
CA CYS A 272 3.91 -14.58 1.52
C CYS A 272 3.10 -14.26 2.78
N SER A 273 2.47 -15.25 3.39
CA SER A 273 1.79 -15.07 4.68
C SER A 273 2.84 -14.93 5.79
N MET A 274 2.83 -13.78 6.46
CA MET A 274 3.90 -13.43 7.40
C MET A 274 3.76 -14.04 8.79
N ILE A 275 2.53 -14.45 9.16
CA ILE A 275 2.17 -14.77 10.54
C ILE A 275 1.75 -16.24 10.64
N LEU A 276 2.09 -16.90 11.75
CA LEU A 276 1.63 -18.26 12.00
C LEU A 276 0.17 -18.28 12.50
N PRO A 277 -0.60 -19.32 12.15
CA PRO A 277 -2.00 -19.43 12.59
C PRO A 277 -2.20 -19.37 14.11
N ARG A 278 -1.23 -19.84 14.90
CA ARG A 278 -1.30 -19.83 16.37
C ARG A 278 -1.00 -18.46 17.01
N ALA A 279 -0.56 -17.48 16.22
CA ALA A 279 -0.27 -16.15 16.72
C ALA A 279 -1.56 -15.41 17.10
N ASP A 280 -1.48 -14.54 18.10
CA ASP A 280 -2.62 -13.76 18.56
C ASP A 280 -3.09 -12.80 17.45
N LYS A 281 -4.40 -12.67 17.33
CA LYS A 281 -5.03 -11.77 16.36
C LYS A 281 -4.77 -10.28 16.62
N LYS A 282 -4.28 -9.95 17.83
CA LYS A 282 -4.07 -8.56 18.26
C LYS A 282 -2.63 -8.08 18.12
N GLY A 283 -1.70 -8.91 17.70
CA GLY A 283 -0.28 -8.57 17.69
C GLY A 283 0.48 -9.20 18.85
N GLY A 284 1.56 -8.56 19.30
CA GLY A 284 2.42 -9.12 20.35
C GLY A 284 3.27 -10.29 19.87
N TRP A 285 3.51 -10.36 18.55
CA TRP A 285 4.19 -11.50 17.94
C TRP A 285 5.68 -11.48 18.20
N THR A 286 6.17 -12.55 18.85
CA THR A 286 7.60 -12.83 18.97
C THR A 286 8.12 -13.43 17.65
N GLU A 287 9.44 -13.51 17.48
CA GLU A 287 10.03 -14.00 16.21
C GLU A 287 9.56 -15.40 15.82
N GLU A 288 9.36 -16.30 16.79
CA GLU A 288 8.89 -17.65 16.51
C GLU A 288 7.44 -17.72 16.00
N LEU A 289 6.67 -16.64 16.14
CA LEU A 289 5.29 -16.52 15.62
C LEU A 289 5.24 -15.84 14.25
N ILE A 290 6.38 -15.32 13.80
CA ILE A 290 6.52 -14.66 12.49
C ILE A 290 7.27 -15.60 11.56
N LYS A 291 6.71 -15.83 10.38
CA LYS A 291 7.33 -16.70 9.37
C LYS A 291 8.60 -16.04 8.77
N PRO A 292 9.49 -16.79 8.12
CA PRO A 292 10.76 -16.25 7.61
C PRO A 292 10.62 -14.98 6.77
N TYR A 293 9.66 -14.94 5.86
CA TYR A 293 9.41 -13.73 5.06
C TYR A 293 8.95 -12.55 5.93
N GLY A 294 8.08 -12.80 6.89
CA GLY A 294 7.65 -11.77 7.84
C GLY A 294 8.80 -11.19 8.65
N ARG A 295 9.74 -12.04 9.09
CA ARG A 295 10.95 -11.57 9.80
C ARG A 295 11.83 -10.70 8.92
N LEU A 296 12.00 -11.08 7.65
CA LEU A 296 12.73 -10.29 6.65
C LEU A 296 12.09 -8.91 6.45
N VAL A 297 10.77 -8.87 6.27
CA VAL A 297 10.02 -7.62 6.10
C VAL A 297 10.15 -6.73 7.33
N ARG A 298 9.93 -7.28 8.52
CA ARG A 298 10.06 -6.54 9.78
C ARG A 298 11.44 -5.91 9.91
N GLU A 299 12.49 -6.68 9.64
CA GLU A 299 13.88 -6.21 9.69
C GLU A 299 14.09 -5.01 8.75
N PHE A 300 13.70 -5.12 7.48
CA PHE A 300 13.90 -4.06 6.50
C PHE A 300 13.04 -2.82 6.77
N VAL A 301 11.79 -2.99 7.15
CA VAL A 301 10.92 -1.85 7.48
C VAL A 301 11.49 -1.09 8.69
N ARG A 302 11.90 -1.79 9.72
CA ARG A 302 12.54 -1.17 10.90
C ARG A 302 13.83 -0.44 10.53
N LYS A 303 14.67 -1.08 9.71
CA LYS A 303 15.96 -0.49 9.29
C LYS A 303 15.76 0.85 8.57
N TYR A 304 14.89 0.88 7.57
CA TYR A 304 14.70 2.07 6.75
C TYR A 304 13.83 3.14 7.40
N ASN A 305 13.03 2.79 8.39
CA ASN A 305 12.22 3.73 9.17
C ASN A 305 12.89 4.13 10.51
N GLU A 306 14.15 3.74 10.72
CA GLU A 306 14.85 3.98 11.97
C GLU A 306 14.88 5.45 12.38
N GLY A 307 15.18 6.35 11.45
CA GLY A 307 15.25 7.80 11.73
C GLY A 307 13.90 8.46 12.03
N ILE A 308 12.79 7.76 11.84
CA ILE A 308 11.46 8.29 12.08
C ILE A 308 11.00 8.01 13.51
N TYR A 309 11.34 6.85 14.06
CA TYR A 309 10.88 6.38 15.36
C TYR A 309 11.98 6.33 16.44
N LYS A 310 13.14 6.94 16.20
CA LYS A 310 14.24 7.07 17.18
C LYS A 310 14.57 8.51 17.52
#